data_45b0a772a48a93c81e7d74d71a871c04
#
_entry.id   45b0a772a48a93c81e7d74d71a871c04
#
_cell.length_a   1.000
_cell.length_b   1.000
_cell.length_c   1.000
_cell.angle_alpha   90.00
_cell.angle_beta   90.00
_cell.angle_gamma   90.00
#
_symmetry.space_group_name_H-M   'P 1'
#
loop_
_entity.id
_entity.type
_entity.pdbx_description
1 polymer ?
#
loop_
_entity_poly.entity_id
_entity_poly.type
_entity_poly.pdbx_seq_one_letter_code
_entity_poly.pdbx_strand_id
1 'polypeptide(L)'
;MLNEKCKYFSYKDCSVGNDAFDHPDYKYFCSKTGKKKEVSGIHCARCGKKSTLDRVNEHYREALNYFPEEQIVGVFLQGSQNYGLDYEGSDVDTKLILVPSFKDVCLNKKPVSTTHVRANDEHTDWKDIRLYMETFRKQNLNFLEILFTDYYILNPMYEEQWMRLVEHREEIARMNPYRAVKSMKGIALEKFHAMEHPYPTKLDLIEKYGYDGKQTHHLIRVDDYLERYINGESYVNCLYPSPEKRSHMMEYKRHEIPLEVARVEAQEILNHTVNIADEFCANLSDVENEDMRALLEDVSYEIMKIAVQKELKV
;
A
#
# COMPACT_ATOMS: atom_id res chain seq x y z
N MET A 1 12.14 5.58 2.00
CA MET A 1 12.78 6.43 3.03
C MET A 1 14.29 6.34 2.90
N LEU A 2 14.98 7.45 3.01
CA LEU A 2 16.44 7.49 2.98
C LEU A 2 16.98 6.68 4.16
N ASN A 3 17.97 5.82 3.90
CA ASN A 3 18.62 5.07 4.97
C ASN A 3 19.74 5.91 5.60
N GLU A 4 19.39 6.83 6.48
CA GLU A 4 20.31 7.74 7.15
C GLU A 4 21.38 7.03 7.98
N LYS A 5 21.08 5.80 8.45
CA LYS A 5 22.02 4.96 9.19
C LYS A 5 23.02 4.23 8.28
N CYS A 6 22.85 4.35 6.96
CA CYS A 6 23.75 3.72 6.01
C CYS A 6 25.11 4.43 5.99
N LYS A 7 26.18 3.72 6.33
CA LYS A 7 27.57 4.24 6.33
C LYS A 7 28.06 4.79 4.98
N TYR A 8 27.36 4.47 3.89
CA TYR A 8 27.70 4.96 2.54
C TYR A 8 26.86 6.17 2.12
N PHE A 9 25.87 6.54 2.92
CA PHE A 9 24.95 7.65 2.63
C PHE A 9 25.55 8.98 3.10
N SER A 10 25.36 9.99 2.29
CA SER A 10 25.56 11.39 2.69
C SER A 10 24.63 12.27 1.88
N TYR A 11 24.30 13.44 2.43
CA TYR A 11 23.49 14.42 1.73
C TYR A 11 24.17 15.79 1.76
N LYS A 12 23.73 16.65 0.85
CA LYS A 12 24.11 18.06 0.83
C LYS A 12 22.83 18.87 0.79
N ASP A 13 22.66 19.72 1.77
CA ASP A 13 21.65 20.75 1.76
C ASP A 13 22.03 21.81 0.72
N CYS A 14 21.17 22.05 -0.23
CA CYS A 14 21.32 23.08 -1.26
C CYS A 14 20.31 24.22 -1.07
N SER A 15 19.47 24.15 -0.03
CA SER A 15 18.48 25.16 0.30
C SER A 15 19.08 26.27 1.19
N VAL A 16 18.48 27.45 1.15
CA VAL A 16 18.78 28.58 2.01
C VAL A 16 17.77 28.62 3.19
N GLY A 17 17.37 27.46 3.71
CA GLY A 17 16.40 27.40 4.80
C GLY A 17 16.33 26.02 5.48
N ASN A 18 15.86 26.02 6.72
CA ASN A 18 15.99 24.94 7.70
C ASN A 18 14.93 23.82 7.58
N ASP A 19 14.50 23.36 6.43
CA ASP A 19 13.44 22.38 6.36
C ASP A 19 13.87 21.02 5.84
N ALA A 20 13.38 20.02 6.58
CA ALA A 20 13.78 18.62 6.58
C ALA A 20 13.42 17.85 5.31
N PHE A 21 14.18 16.81 5.05
CA PHE A 21 13.95 15.56 4.29
C PHE A 21 12.85 15.54 3.23
N ASP A 22 13.26 15.28 1.97
CA ASP A 22 12.51 15.28 0.72
C ASP A 22 12.21 16.65 0.10
N HIS A 23 12.92 17.68 0.50
CA HIS A 23 12.90 18.94 -0.21
C HIS A 23 13.65 18.80 -1.56
N PRO A 24 13.16 19.39 -2.68
CA PRO A 24 13.80 19.29 -4.00
C PRO A 24 15.23 19.83 -4.04
N ASP A 25 15.64 20.57 -3.02
CA ASP A 25 16.97 21.16 -2.91
C ASP A 25 18.01 20.27 -2.21
N TYR A 26 17.61 19.10 -1.69
CA TYR A 26 18.56 18.15 -1.11
C TYR A 26 19.16 17.25 -2.19
N LYS A 27 20.48 17.18 -2.23
CA LYS A 27 21.23 16.23 -3.05
C LYS A 27 21.74 15.08 -2.19
N TYR A 28 21.37 13.88 -2.59
CA TYR A 28 21.76 12.65 -1.92
C TYR A 28 22.90 11.97 -2.65
N PHE A 29 23.83 11.38 -1.89
CA PHE A 29 25.02 10.74 -2.44
C PHE A 29 25.23 9.36 -1.81
N CYS A 30 25.70 8.43 -2.63
CA CYS A 30 26.08 7.08 -2.21
C CYS A 30 27.54 6.79 -2.60
N SER A 31 28.33 6.28 -1.66
CA SER A 31 29.71 5.85 -1.87
C SER A 31 29.91 4.33 -1.85
N LYS A 32 28.82 3.54 -1.90
CA LYS A 32 28.86 2.06 -1.81
C LYS A 32 29.74 1.40 -2.89
N THR A 33 29.89 2.04 -4.05
CA THR A 33 30.72 1.52 -5.16
C THR A 33 32.15 2.07 -5.15
N GLY A 34 32.62 2.63 -4.03
CA GLY A 34 33.94 3.25 -3.90
C GLY A 34 34.03 4.68 -4.42
N LYS A 35 33.08 5.13 -5.24
CA LYS A 35 32.98 6.52 -5.73
C LYS A 35 31.68 7.13 -5.27
N LYS A 36 31.76 8.38 -4.76
CA LYS A 36 30.59 9.14 -4.36
C LYS A 36 29.76 9.50 -5.61
N LYS A 37 28.55 8.97 -5.69
CA LYS A 37 27.59 9.28 -6.78
C LYS A 37 26.35 9.96 -6.21
N GLU A 38 25.84 10.95 -6.94
CA GLU A 38 24.52 11.50 -6.68
C GLU A 38 23.47 10.44 -6.98
N VAL A 39 22.51 10.25 -6.07
CA VAL A 39 21.45 9.25 -6.15
C VAL A 39 20.12 9.86 -5.76
N SER A 40 19.02 9.36 -6.31
CA SER A 40 17.68 9.73 -5.85
C SER A 40 17.41 9.17 -4.45
N GLY A 41 16.49 9.78 -3.71
CA GLY A 41 16.00 9.26 -2.44
C GLY A 41 15.43 7.85 -2.59
N ILE A 42 14.71 7.60 -3.69
CA ILE A 42 14.16 6.29 -4.08
C ILE A 42 15.29 5.26 -4.25
N HIS A 43 16.38 5.60 -4.93
CA HIS A 43 17.51 4.70 -5.11
C HIS A 43 18.16 4.31 -3.78
N CYS A 44 18.32 5.26 -2.87
CA CYS A 44 18.87 5.02 -1.53
C CYS A 44 17.94 4.12 -0.70
N ALA A 45 16.64 4.36 -0.73
CA ALA A 45 15.64 3.54 -0.07
C ALA A 45 15.64 2.09 -0.60
N ARG A 46 15.64 1.91 -1.91
CA ARG A 46 15.74 0.58 -2.56
C ARG A 46 17.01 -0.16 -2.16
N CYS A 47 18.16 0.51 -2.11
CA CYS A 47 19.42 -0.12 -1.70
C CYS A 47 19.36 -0.61 -0.26
N GLY A 48 18.77 0.16 0.65
CA GLY A 48 18.58 -0.22 2.05
C GLY A 48 17.61 -1.40 2.24
N LYS A 49 16.66 -1.58 1.31
CA LYS A 49 15.62 -2.62 1.34
C LYS A 49 15.79 -3.69 0.25
N LYS A 50 17.01 -3.97 -0.18
CA LYS A 50 17.26 -5.03 -1.17
C LYS A 50 16.68 -6.38 -0.74
N SER A 51 16.75 -6.71 0.54
CA SER A 51 16.15 -7.92 1.11
C SER A 51 14.62 -7.95 0.94
N THR A 52 13.93 -6.82 1.01
CA THR A 52 12.47 -6.75 0.77
C THR A 52 12.13 -7.12 -0.66
N LEU A 53 12.85 -6.58 -1.66
CA LEU A 53 12.63 -6.94 -3.06
C LEU A 53 12.97 -8.41 -3.35
N ASP A 54 14.02 -8.95 -2.71
CA ASP A 54 14.35 -10.35 -2.83
C ASP A 54 13.20 -11.24 -2.29
N ARG A 55 12.58 -10.87 -1.16
CA ARG A 55 11.40 -11.58 -0.60
C ARG A 55 10.17 -11.45 -1.50
N VAL A 56 9.88 -10.28 -2.07
CA VAL A 56 8.81 -10.12 -3.06
C VAL A 56 9.03 -11.03 -4.27
N ASN A 57 10.29 -11.17 -4.72
CA ASN A 57 10.63 -12.10 -5.80
C ASN A 57 10.44 -13.57 -5.40
N GLU A 58 10.68 -13.94 -4.14
CA GLU A 58 10.35 -15.27 -3.64
C GLU A 58 8.85 -15.56 -3.70
N HIS A 59 8.00 -14.58 -3.35
CA HIS A 59 6.54 -14.69 -3.49
C HIS A 59 6.12 -14.90 -4.95
N TYR A 60 6.76 -14.19 -5.89
CA TYR A 60 6.51 -14.40 -7.31
C TYR A 60 6.89 -15.82 -7.77
N ARG A 61 8.08 -16.30 -7.37
CA ARG A 61 8.53 -17.66 -7.70
C ARG A 61 7.63 -18.73 -7.10
N GLU A 62 7.13 -18.51 -5.89
CA GLU A 62 6.19 -19.43 -5.25
C GLU A 62 4.86 -19.46 -5.99
N ALA A 63 4.35 -18.31 -6.46
CA ALA A 63 3.13 -18.23 -7.24
C ALA A 63 3.18 -19.06 -8.53
N LEU A 64 4.36 -19.19 -9.16
CA LEU A 64 4.58 -20.04 -10.35
C LEU A 64 4.36 -21.55 -10.08
N ASN A 65 4.36 -21.98 -8.83
CA ASN A 65 4.01 -23.37 -8.47
C ASN A 65 2.50 -23.63 -8.53
N TYR A 66 1.68 -22.58 -8.52
CA TYR A 66 0.21 -22.64 -8.47
C TYR A 66 -0.44 -22.17 -9.77
N PHE A 67 0.19 -21.24 -10.47
CA PHE A 67 -0.36 -20.59 -11.66
C PHE A 67 0.66 -20.62 -12.81
N PRO A 68 0.22 -20.87 -14.06
CA PRO A 68 1.03 -20.62 -15.24
C PRO A 68 1.49 -19.15 -15.28
N GLU A 69 2.67 -18.89 -15.82
CA GLU A 69 3.25 -17.54 -15.87
C GLU A 69 2.32 -16.54 -16.58
N GLU A 70 1.67 -16.96 -17.66
CA GLU A 70 0.70 -16.13 -18.38
C GLU A 70 -0.56 -15.76 -17.59
N GLN A 71 -0.80 -16.40 -16.46
CA GLN A 71 -1.89 -16.03 -15.55
C GLN A 71 -1.45 -15.06 -14.44
N ILE A 72 -0.18 -14.73 -14.36
CA ILE A 72 0.38 -13.82 -13.35
C ILE A 72 0.67 -12.47 -13.98
N VAL A 73 -0.03 -11.40 -13.53
CA VAL A 73 0.29 -10.02 -13.92
C VAL A 73 1.52 -9.55 -13.16
N GLY A 74 1.53 -9.73 -11.86
CA GLY A 74 2.66 -9.35 -11.01
C GLY A 74 2.39 -9.55 -9.52
N VAL A 75 3.44 -9.41 -8.74
CA VAL A 75 3.42 -9.42 -7.27
C VAL A 75 3.90 -8.08 -6.76
N PHE A 76 3.16 -7.48 -5.84
CA PHE A 76 3.36 -6.12 -5.35
C PHE A 76 3.43 -6.13 -3.83
N LEU A 77 4.41 -5.44 -3.26
CA LEU A 77 4.50 -5.26 -1.82
C LEU A 77 3.29 -4.49 -1.28
N GLN A 78 2.76 -4.94 -0.15
CA GLN A 78 1.78 -4.19 0.64
C GLN A 78 2.28 -3.93 2.06
N GLY A 79 1.64 -2.99 2.74
CA GLY A 79 1.81 -2.81 4.18
C GLY A 79 2.98 -1.91 4.58
N SER A 80 3.40 -2.04 5.84
CA SER A 80 4.24 -1.08 6.55
C SER A 80 5.58 -0.75 5.90
N GLN A 81 6.15 -1.70 5.15
CA GLN A 81 7.43 -1.47 4.46
C GLN A 81 7.33 -0.47 3.30
N ASN A 82 6.12 -0.26 2.74
CA ASN A 82 5.90 0.76 1.72
C ASN A 82 6.02 2.17 2.26
N TYR A 83 5.71 2.38 3.56
CA TYR A 83 5.61 3.73 4.15
C TYR A 83 6.62 3.98 5.27
N GLY A 84 7.61 3.09 5.43
CA GLY A 84 8.62 3.22 6.48
C GLY A 84 8.10 3.05 7.91
N LEU A 85 7.03 2.29 8.08
CA LEU A 85 6.45 1.92 9.36
C LEU A 85 6.84 0.48 9.77
N ASP A 86 7.83 -0.08 9.09
CA ASP A 86 8.44 -1.37 9.40
C ASP A 86 9.48 -1.26 10.53
N TYR A 87 9.73 -2.37 11.18
CA TYR A 87 10.81 -2.58 12.14
C TYR A 87 11.54 -3.88 11.82
N GLU A 88 12.61 -4.18 12.53
CA GLU A 88 13.35 -5.42 12.37
C GLU A 88 12.43 -6.63 12.65
N GLY A 89 12.35 -7.55 11.70
CA GLY A 89 11.44 -8.70 11.78
C GLY A 89 10.02 -8.46 11.23
N SER A 90 9.73 -7.30 10.64
CA SER A 90 8.45 -7.09 9.95
C SER A 90 8.28 -8.05 8.79
N ASP A 91 7.06 -8.60 8.65
CA ASP A 91 6.65 -9.47 7.56
C ASP A 91 6.70 -8.74 6.22
N VAL A 92 6.86 -9.51 5.14
CA VAL A 92 6.70 -9.03 3.77
C VAL A 92 5.40 -9.61 3.22
N ASP A 93 4.34 -8.83 3.32
CA ASP A 93 3.06 -9.18 2.72
C ASP A 93 2.97 -8.65 1.30
N THR A 94 2.31 -9.40 0.41
CA THR A 94 2.20 -9.03 -1.00
C THR A 94 0.79 -9.21 -1.53
N LYS A 95 0.54 -8.58 -2.67
CA LYS A 95 -0.64 -8.79 -3.49
C LYS A 95 -0.23 -9.39 -4.83
N LEU A 96 -0.83 -10.52 -5.19
CA LEU A 96 -0.68 -11.18 -6.48
C LEU A 96 -1.91 -10.88 -7.33
N ILE A 97 -1.69 -10.30 -8.50
CA ILE A 97 -2.75 -10.06 -9.49
C ILE A 97 -2.73 -11.18 -10.52
N LEU A 98 -3.88 -11.81 -10.69
CA LEU A 98 -4.08 -12.96 -11.56
C LEU A 98 -4.99 -12.62 -12.75
N VAL A 99 -4.71 -13.23 -13.89
CA VAL A 99 -5.61 -13.27 -15.04
C VAL A 99 -6.29 -14.63 -15.06
N PRO A 100 -7.63 -14.69 -15.21
CA PRO A 100 -8.32 -15.97 -15.33
C PRO A 100 -7.95 -16.67 -16.66
N SER A 101 -7.99 -18.01 -16.68
CA SER A 101 -7.88 -18.74 -17.93
C SER A 101 -9.10 -18.46 -18.85
N PHE A 102 -8.93 -18.60 -20.15
CA PHE A 102 -10.03 -18.48 -21.11
C PHE A 102 -11.18 -19.44 -20.76
N LYS A 103 -10.83 -20.66 -20.36
CA LYS A 103 -11.82 -21.64 -19.90
C LYS A 103 -12.63 -21.17 -18.69
N ASP A 104 -11.98 -20.52 -17.71
CA ASP A 104 -12.66 -20.01 -16.51
C ASP A 104 -13.62 -18.88 -16.84
N VAL A 105 -13.22 -18.00 -17.79
CA VAL A 105 -14.09 -16.94 -18.31
C VAL A 105 -15.30 -17.53 -19.03
N CYS A 106 -15.11 -18.48 -19.97
CA CYS A 106 -16.18 -19.11 -20.73
C CYS A 106 -17.18 -19.88 -19.84
N LEU A 107 -16.68 -20.50 -18.77
CA LEU A 107 -17.51 -21.24 -17.82
C LEU A 107 -18.06 -20.36 -16.68
N ASN A 108 -17.83 -19.07 -16.75
CA ASN A 108 -18.25 -18.10 -15.72
C ASN A 108 -17.88 -18.55 -14.30
N LYS A 109 -16.65 -19.08 -14.13
CA LYS A 109 -16.17 -19.46 -12.81
C LYS A 109 -15.97 -18.25 -11.91
N LYS A 110 -16.19 -18.45 -10.61
CA LYS A 110 -16.00 -17.41 -9.62
C LYS A 110 -14.54 -16.90 -9.67
N PRO A 111 -14.33 -15.59 -9.77
CA PRO A 111 -12.98 -14.99 -9.75
C PRO A 111 -12.22 -15.34 -8.46
N VAL A 112 -10.92 -15.59 -8.60
CA VAL A 112 -10.04 -15.87 -7.46
C VAL A 112 -10.00 -14.66 -6.52
N SER A 113 -10.19 -14.89 -5.23
CA SER A 113 -10.00 -13.92 -4.14
C SER A 113 -9.75 -14.70 -2.86
N THR A 114 -8.47 -14.88 -2.51
CA THR A 114 -8.07 -15.66 -1.33
C THR A 114 -6.71 -15.16 -0.84
N THR A 115 -6.41 -15.40 0.44
CA THR A 115 -5.09 -15.16 1.02
C THR A 115 -4.34 -16.48 1.12
N HIS A 116 -3.17 -16.53 0.54
CA HIS A 116 -2.22 -17.63 0.68
C HIS A 116 -1.26 -17.30 1.82
N VAL A 117 -1.18 -18.21 2.80
CA VAL A 117 -0.27 -18.11 3.95
C VAL A 117 0.96 -18.97 3.66
N ARG A 118 2.11 -18.36 3.67
CA ARG A 118 3.40 -19.02 3.42
C ARG A 118 3.90 -19.74 4.69
N ALA A 119 4.87 -20.61 4.52
CA ALA A 119 5.46 -21.38 5.63
C ALA A 119 6.14 -20.53 6.71
N ASN A 120 6.48 -19.27 6.40
CA ASN A 120 7.07 -18.29 7.31
C ASN A 120 6.06 -17.25 7.82
N ASP A 121 4.77 -17.56 7.75
CA ASP A 121 3.63 -16.73 8.15
C ASP A 121 3.45 -15.42 7.35
N GLU A 122 4.21 -15.19 6.28
CA GLU A 122 3.96 -14.13 5.33
C GLU A 122 2.72 -14.41 4.48
N HIS A 123 2.03 -13.35 4.07
CA HIS A 123 0.77 -13.47 3.34
C HIS A 123 0.92 -12.96 1.90
N THR A 124 0.26 -13.65 0.98
CA THR A 124 0.05 -13.17 -0.38
C THR A 124 -1.44 -13.18 -0.69
N ASP A 125 -2.02 -12.01 -0.91
CA ASP A 125 -3.41 -11.89 -1.34
C ASP A 125 -3.51 -12.14 -2.84
N TRP A 126 -4.09 -13.28 -3.22
CA TRP A 126 -4.34 -13.67 -4.61
C TRP A 126 -5.68 -13.15 -5.08
N LYS A 127 -5.66 -12.34 -6.12
CA LYS A 127 -6.89 -11.73 -6.62
C LYS A 127 -6.90 -11.61 -8.14
N ASP A 128 -8.03 -12.00 -8.73
CA ASP A 128 -8.34 -11.80 -10.14
C ASP A 128 -8.34 -10.32 -10.51
N ILE A 129 -7.77 -9.98 -11.67
CA ILE A 129 -7.65 -8.61 -12.16
C ILE A 129 -9.00 -7.89 -12.24
N ARG A 130 -10.08 -8.58 -12.59
CA ARG A 130 -11.44 -8.01 -12.65
C ARG A 130 -11.88 -7.47 -11.29
N LEU A 131 -11.62 -8.24 -10.22
CA LEU A 131 -11.88 -7.82 -8.84
C LEU A 131 -10.93 -6.70 -8.40
N TYR A 132 -9.70 -6.70 -8.93
CA TYR A 132 -8.72 -5.65 -8.63
C TYR A 132 -9.19 -4.29 -9.17
N MET A 133 -9.60 -4.24 -10.45
CA MET A 133 -10.14 -3.01 -11.05
C MET A 133 -11.37 -2.51 -10.31
N GLU A 134 -12.24 -3.42 -9.86
CA GLU A 134 -13.40 -3.06 -9.03
C GLU A 134 -12.98 -2.49 -7.65
N THR A 135 -11.90 -2.98 -7.04
CA THR A 135 -11.39 -2.41 -5.77
C THR A 135 -10.74 -1.04 -5.97
N PHE A 136 -10.14 -0.77 -7.12
CA PHE A 136 -9.67 0.58 -7.47
C PHE A 136 -10.84 1.55 -7.60
N ARG A 137 -11.91 1.16 -8.30
CA ARG A 137 -13.15 1.95 -8.43
C ARG A 137 -13.83 2.20 -7.08
N LYS A 138 -13.74 1.27 -6.13
CA LYS A 138 -14.19 1.45 -4.74
C LYS A 138 -13.29 2.36 -3.92
N GLN A 139 -12.19 2.80 -4.47
CA GLN A 139 -11.23 3.69 -3.82
C GLN A 139 -10.71 3.14 -2.47
N ASN A 140 -10.48 1.82 -2.41
CA ASN A 140 -9.98 1.20 -1.20
C ASN A 140 -8.48 1.46 -1.06
N LEU A 141 -8.08 2.21 -0.02
CA LEU A 141 -6.71 2.59 0.30
C LEU A 141 -5.75 1.39 0.29
N ASN A 142 -6.12 0.28 0.90
CA ASN A 142 -5.29 -0.92 1.03
C ASN A 142 -5.05 -1.65 -0.31
N PHE A 143 -5.75 -1.27 -1.37
CA PHE A 143 -5.55 -1.82 -2.72
C PHE A 143 -4.89 -0.81 -3.65
N LEU A 144 -5.24 0.46 -3.55
CA LEU A 144 -4.65 1.52 -4.37
C LEU A 144 -3.14 1.67 -4.13
N GLU A 145 -2.67 1.38 -2.92
CA GLU A 145 -1.25 1.51 -2.54
C GLU A 145 -0.28 0.75 -3.46
N ILE A 146 -0.73 -0.34 -4.12
CA ILE A 146 0.15 -1.10 -5.02
C ILE A 146 0.53 -0.34 -6.29
N LEU A 147 -0.22 0.67 -6.69
CA LEU A 147 0.14 1.56 -7.80
C LEU A 147 1.32 2.49 -7.43
N PHE A 148 1.60 2.62 -6.14
CA PHE A 148 2.62 3.51 -5.59
C PHE A 148 3.82 2.79 -4.99
N THR A 149 3.80 1.46 -4.93
CA THR A 149 4.94 0.68 -4.41
C THR A 149 6.10 0.64 -5.39
N ASP A 150 7.32 0.76 -4.87
CA ASP A 150 8.55 0.54 -5.62
C ASP A 150 9.04 -0.92 -5.58
N TYR A 151 8.36 -1.77 -4.81
CA TYR A 151 8.74 -3.16 -4.58
C TYR A 151 7.74 -4.09 -5.25
N TYR A 152 7.97 -4.39 -6.52
CA TYR A 152 7.14 -5.30 -7.28
C TYR A 152 7.99 -6.16 -8.24
N ILE A 153 7.43 -7.29 -8.60
CA ILE A 153 7.88 -8.12 -9.72
C ILE A 153 6.71 -8.18 -10.70
N LEU A 154 6.90 -7.62 -11.85
CA LEU A 154 5.91 -7.53 -12.92
C LEU A 154 6.26 -8.54 -14.01
N ASN A 155 5.26 -9.25 -14.52
CA ASN A 155 5.43 -10.09 -15.70
C ASN A 155 5.65 -9.18 -16.93
N PRO A 156 6.75 -9.34 -17.67
CA PRO A 156 7.05 -8.49 -18.83
C PRO A 156 5.96 -8.49 -19.90
N MET A 157 5.12 -9.55 -19.97
CA MET A 157 3.99 -9.62 -20.90
C MET A 157 2.96 -8.51 -20.71
N TYR A 158 2.85 -7.98 -19.47
CA TYR A 158 1.82 -7.02 -19.06
C TYR A 158 2.39 -5.66 -18.61
N GLU A 159 3.70 -5.48 -18.78
CA GLU A 159 4.41 -4.29 -18.28
C GLU A 159 3.84 -3.02 -18.89
N GLU A 160 3.65 -2.98 -20.21
CA GLU A 160 3.11 -1.82 -20.93
C GLU A 160 1.72 -1.42 -20.39
N GLN A 161 0.82 -2.40 -20.25
CA GLN A 161 -0.55 -2.17 -19.77
C GLN A 161 -0.57 -1.72 -18.32
N TRP A 162 0.23 -2.38 -17.46
CA TRP A 162 0.31 -2.00 -16.04
C TRP A 162 0.90 -0.61 -15.84
N MET A 163 1.92 -0.25 -16.61
CA MET A 163 2.56 1.07 -16.50
C MET A 163 1.61 2.21 -16.88
N ARG A 164 0.63 2.01 -17.76
CA ARG A 164 -0.45 2.98 -18.02
C ARG A 164 -1.25 3.31 -16.75
N LEU A 165 -1.51 2.31 -15.89
CA LEU A 165 -2.15 2.57 -14.58
C LEU A 165 -1.22 3.35 -13.64
N VAL A 166 0.07 3.02 -13.64
CA VAL A 166 1.07 3.71 -12.79
C VAL A 166 1.24 5.16 -13.22
N GLU A 167 1.21 5.46 -14.52
CA GLU A 167 1.28 6.82 -15.07
C GLU A 167 0.10 7.69 -14.61
N HIS A 168 -1.09 7.10 -14.49
CA HIS A 168 -2.33 7.77 -14.06
C HIS A 168 -2.71 7.49 -12.60
N ARG A 169 -1.77 7.01 -11.79
CA ARG A 169 -2.06 6.54 -10.42
C ARG A 169 -2.67 7.59 -9.50
N GLU A 170 -2.25 8.87 -9.63
CA GLU A 170 -2.82 9.97 -8.83
C GLU A 170 -4.28 10.25 -9.23
N GLU A 171 -4.59 10.25 -10.52
CA GLU A 171 -5.96 10.43 -11.02
C GLU A 171 -6.83 9.24 -10.65
N ILE A 172 -6.32 8.01 -10.77
CA ILE A 172 -7.03 6.79 -10.34
C ILE A 172 -7.32 6.83 -8.84
N ALA A 173 -6.36 7.25 -8.02
CA ALA A 173 -6.52 7.32 -6.58
C ALA A 173 -7.49 8.44 -6.12
N ARG A 174 -7.85 9.35 -7.02
CA ARG A 174 -8.80 10.45 -6.81
C ARG A 174 -10.00 10.40 -7.75
N MET A 175 -10.21 9.29 -8.44
CA MET A 175 -11.29 9.17 -9.44
C MET A 175 -12.69 9.28 -8.82
N ASN A 176 -12.82 9.01 -7.52
CA ASN A 176 -14.05 9.21 -6.77
C ASN A 176 -13.75 9.61 -5.32
N PRO A 177 -13.59 10.90 -5.01
CA PRO A 177 -13.22 11.36 -3.67
C PRO A 177 -14.26 11.01 -2.60
N TYR A 178 -15.55 10.95 -2.95
CA TYR A 178 -16.60 10.53 -2.04
C TYR A 178 -16.40 9.10 -1.55
N ARG A 179 -16.16 8.15 -2.46
CA ARG A 179 -15.86 6.74 -2.11
C ARG A 179 -14.56 6.62 -1.35
N ALA A 180 -13.52 7.37 -1.73
CA ALA A 180 -12.22 7.36 -1.06
C ALA A 180 -12.36 7.72 0.42
N VAL A 181 -13.00 8.84 0.72
CA VAL A 181 -13.20 9.30 2.09
C VAL A 181 -14.09 8.35 2.89
N LYS A 182 -15.18 7.84 2.30
CA LYS A 182 -16.02 6.82 2.94
C LYS A 182 -15.27 5.51 3.22
N SER A 183 -14.40 5.08 2.31
CA SER A 183 -13.55 3.91 2.51
C SER A 183 -12.59 4.10 3.69
N MET A 184 -11.93 5.26 3.78
CA MET A 184 -11.04 5.61 4.88
C MET A 184 -11.77 5.67 6.23
N LYS A 185 -12.94 6.34 6.28
CA LYS A 185 -13.81 6.33 7.46
C LYS A 185 -14.18 4.89 7.88
N GLY A 186 -14.53 4.03 6.92
CA GLY A 186 -14.84 2.62 7.18
C GLY A 186 -13.65 1.85 7.78
N ILE A 187 -12.44 2.09 7.26
CA ILE A 187 -11.21 1.50 7.80
C ILE A 187 -10.95 2.00 9.23
N ALA A 188 -11.10 3.30 9.50
CA ALA A 188 -10.91 3.86 10.83
C ALA A 188 -11.85 3.24 11.87
N LEU A 189 -13.14 3.11 11.53
CA LEU A 189 -14.14 2.42 12.37
C LEU A 189 -13.75 0.97 12.63
N GLU A 190 -13.34 0.23 11.59
CA GLU A 190 -12.87 -1.16 11.73
C GLU A 190 -11.67 -1.26 12.68
N LYS A 191 -10.66 -0.37 12.52
CA LYS A 191 -9.45 -0.40 13.34
C LYS A 191 -9.72 -0.04 14.80
N PHE A 192 -10.59 0.92 15.04
CA PHE A 192 -11.04 1.25 16.39
C PHE A 192 -11.75 0.08 17.08
N HIS A 193 -12.70 -0.56 16.40
CA HIS A 193 -13.37 -1.74 16.93
C HIS A 193 -12.43 -2.93 17.15
N ALA A 194 -11.45 -3.10 16.29
CA ALA A 194 -10.48 -4.20 16.38
C ALA A 194 -9.44 -4.00 17.49
N MET A 195 -9.28 -2.77 18.00
CA MET A 195 -8.23 -2.44 18.98
C MET A 195 -8.28 -3.30 20.25
N GLU A 196 -9.47 -3.50 20.82
CA GLU A 196 -9.68 -4.29 22.03
C GLU A 196 -10.40 -5.62 21.76
N HIS A 197 -10.68 -5.95 20.49
CA HIS A 197 -11.41 -7.16 20.17
C HIS A 197 -10.52 -8.41 20.32
N PRO A 198 -10.95 -9.42 21.12
CA PRO A 198 -10.15 -10.60 21.42
C PRO A 198 -10.20 -11.63 20.26
N TYR A 199 -9.65 -11.29 19.11
CA TYR A 199 -9.49 -12.26 18.02
C TYR A 199 -8.62 -13.44 18.48
N PRO A 200 -8.92 -14.68 18.07
CA PRO A 200 -8.16 -15.87 18.51
C PRO A 200 -6.65 -15.74 18.28
N THR A 201 -6.23 -15.08 17.21
CA THR A 201 -4.82 -14.85 16.87
C THR A 201 -4.17 -13.70 17.65
N LYS A 202 -4.93 -12.98 18.50
CA LYS A 202 -4.49 -11.78 19.22
C LYS A 202 -4.75 -11.86 20.74
N LEU A 203 -5.25 -12.99 21.22
CA LEU A 203 -5.58 -13.17 22.65
C LEU A 203 -4.39 -12.83 23.55
N ASP A 204 -3.20 -13.35 23.26
CA ASP A 204 -2.00 -13.10 24.07
C ASP A 204 -1.65 -11.61 24.17
N LEU A 205 -1.87 -10.84 23.09
CA LEU A 205 -1.64 -9.39 23.09
C LEU A 205 -2.68 -8.66 23.94
N ILE A 206 -3.95 -9.02 23.77
CA ILE A 206 -5.05 -8.42 24.55
C ILE A 206 -4.92 -8.75 26.03
N GLU A 207 -4.58 -9.99 26.39
CA GLU A 207 -4.34 -10.38 27.79
C GLU A 207 -3.15 -9.62 28.40
N LYS A 208 -2.09 -9.41 27.63
CA LYS A 208 -0.87 -8.77 28.12
C LYS A 208 -0.95 -7.25 28.21
N TYR A 209 -1.52 -6.60 27.20
CA TYR A 209 -1.49 -5.15 27.04
C TYR A 209 -2.88 -4.49 27.13
N GLY A 210 -3.94 -5.28 27.08
CA GLY A 210 -5.33 -4.83 27.04
C GLY A 210 -5.81 -4.42 25.64
N TYR A 211 -4.91 -4.29 24.66
CA TYR A 211 -5.24 -3.85 23.30
C TYR A 211 -4.18 -4.29 22.27
N ASP A 212 -4.57 -4.30 20.98
CA ASP A 212 -3.65 -4.47 19.85
C ASP A 212 -3.17 -3.11 19.34
N GLY A 213 -1.96 -2.72 19.72
CA GLY A 213 -1.33 -1.46 19.32
C GLY A 213 -1.16 -1.30 17.82
N LYS A 214 -1.16 -2.41 17.04
CA LYS A 214 -1.15 -2.36 15.57
C LYS A 214 -2.45 -1.76 15.02
N GLN A 215 -3.59 -1.98 15.67
CA GLN A 215 -4.87 -1.40 15.23
C GLN A 215 -4.90 0.10 15.50
N THR A 216 -4.46 0.55 16.67
CA THR A 216 -4.37 1.99 16.99
C THR A 216 -3.38 2.71 16.06
N HIS A 217 -2.23 2.10 15.81
CA HIS A 217 -1.27 2.56 14.81
C HIS A 217 -1.93 2.77 13.43
N HIS A 218 -2.75 1.83 12.96
CA HIS A 218 -3.47 1.97 11.69
C HIS A 218 -4.55 3.05 11.73
N LEU A 219 -5.23 3.23 12.88
CA LEU A 219 -6.21 4.29 13.05
C LEU A 219 -5.56 5.67 12.90
N ILE A 220 -4.43 5.91 13.60
CA ILE A 220 -3.66 7.16 13.49
C ILE A 220 -3.20 7.39 12.04
N ARG A 221 -2.73 6.34 11.37
CA ARG A 221 -2.30 6.43 9.97
C ARG A 221 -3.44 6.86 9.05
N VAL A 222 -4.64 6.30 9.22
CA VAL A 222 -5.79 6.62 8.38
C VAL A 222 -6.27 8.05 8.62
N ASP A 223 -6.22 8.52 9.86
CA ASP A 223 -6.55 9.91 10.22
C ASP A 223 -5.59 10.91 9.55
N ASP A 224 -4.27 10.73 9.73
CA ASP A 224 -3.23 11.56 9.09
C ASP A 224 -3.37 11.54 7.56
N TYR A 225 -3.62 10.37 6.99
CA TYR A 225 -3.83 10.22 5.57
C TYR A 225 -5.08 10.97 5.07
N LEU A 226 -6.21 10.80 5.76
CA LEU A 226 -7.48 11.41 5.38
C LEU A 226 -7.42 12.93 5.43
N GLU A 227 -6.85 13.49 6.50
CA GLU A 227 -6.67 14.94 6.66
C GLU A 227 -5.88 15.52 5.48
N ARG A 228 -4.76 14.91 5.14
CA ARG A 228 -3.88 15.37 4.04
C ARG A 228 -4.52 15.14 2.66
N TYR A 229 -5.27 14.05 2.49
CA TYR A 229 -6.01 13.77 1.27
C TYR A 229 -7.10 14.82 1.00
N ILE A 230 -7.86 15.21 2.03
CA ILE A 230 -8.89 16.25 1.96
C ILE A 230 -8.26 17.62 1.64
N ASN A 231 -7.09 17.91 2.19
CA ASN A 231 -6.33 19.14 1.95
C ASN A 231 -5.67 19.19 0.56
N GLY A 232 -5.82 18.15 -0.26
CA GLY A 232 -5.37 18.14 -1.66
C GLY A 232 -3.90 17.79 -1.84
N GLU A 233 -3.22 17.24 -0.83
CA GLU A 233 -1.87 16.71 -1.01
C GLU A 233 -1.86 15.56 -2.01
N SER A 234 -0.74 15.35 -2.71
CA SER A 234 -0.62 14.21 -3.62
C SER A 234 -0.81 12.89 -2.87
N TYR A 235 -1.43 11.93 -3.54
CA TYR A 235 -1.73 10.63 -2.92
C TYR A 235 -0.47 9.94 -2.42
N VAL A 236 0.62 10.02 -3.18
CA VAL A 236 1.92 9.46 -2.78
C VAL A 236 2.41 10.05 -1.47
N ASN A 237 2.24 11.37 -1.26
CA ASN A 237 2.64 12.00 0.00
C ASN A 237 1.76 11.55 1.17
N CYS A 238 0.45 11.42 0.96
CA CYS A 238 -0.48 10.94 1.99
C CYS A 238 -0.16 9.51 2.46
N LEU A 239 0.48 8.67 1.63
CA LEU A 239 0.88 7.32 2.03
C LEU A 239 1.98 7.30 3.11
N TYR A 240 2.82 8.32 3.15
CA TYR A 240 3.91 8.43 4.13
C TYR A 240 3.46 9.32 5.29
N PRO A 241 3.41 8.80 6.53
CA PRO A 241 3.06 9.64 7.68
C PRO A 241 4.12 10.71 7.90
N SER A 242 3.71 11.85 8.44
CA SER A 242 4.65 12.87 8.91
C SER A 242 5.63 12.29 9.92
N PRO A 243 6.87 12.81 10.07
CA PRO A 243 7.86 12.30 11.01
C PRO A 243 7.34 12.24 12.45
N GLU A 244 6.57 13.24 12.87
CA GLU A 244 5.96 13.33 14.19
C GLU A 244 4.92 12.22 14.40
N LYS A 245 3.94 12.12 13.51
CA LYS A 245 2.93 11.07 13.56
C LYS A 245 3.55 9.68 13.47
N ARG A 246 4.62 9.52 12.67
CA ARG A 246 5.34 8.26 12.57
C ARG A 246 5.94 7.81 13.90
N SER A 247 6.59 8.71 14.65
CA SER A 247 7.15 8.37 15.96
C SER A 247 6.06 7.83 16.88
N HIS A 248 4.97 8.56 16.97
CA HIS A 248 3.83 8.21 17.80
C HIS A 248 3.15 6.89 17.37
N MET A 249 2.95 6.68 16.08
CA MET A 249 2.48 5.39 15.55
C MET A 249 3.36 4.22 15.98
N MET A 250 4.70 4.42 16.03
CA MET A 250 5.63 3.37 16.43
C MET A 250 5.61 3.09 17.93
N GLU A 251 5.29 4.07 18.77
CA GLU A 251 5.08 3.87 20.23
C GLU A 251 3.88 2.93 20.47
N TYR A 252 2.77 3.13 19.75
CA TYR A 252 1.63 2.20 19.79
C TYR A 252 2.01 0.79 19.33
N LYS A 253 2.72 0.70 18.21
CA LYS A 253 3.12 -0.58 17.63
C LYS A 253 4.02 -1.39 18.58
N ARG A 254 4.78 -0.72 19.45
CA ARG A 254 5.62 -1.34 20.51
C ARG A 254 4.92 -1.51 21.83
N HIS A 255 3.63 -1.12 21.94
CA HIS A 255 2.85 -1.14 23.19
C HIS A 255 3.50 -0.32 24.31
N GLU A 256 4.10 0.82 23.98
CA GLU A 256 4.70 1.76 24.94
C GLU A 256 3.63 2.67 25.59
N ILE A 257 2.44 2.75 25.00
CA ILE A 257 1.32 3.57 25.49
C ILE A 257 0.40 2.71 26.36
N PRO A 258 0.07 3.16 27.59
CA PRO A 258 -0.89 2.45 28.46
C PRO A 258 -2.30 2.41 27.88
N LEU A 259 -3.06 1.34 28.14
CA LEU A 259 -4.41 1.13 27.64
C LEU A 259 -5.34 2.33 27.89
N GLU A 260 -5.32 2.90 29.08
CA GLU A 260 -6.22 4.01 29.46
C GLU A 260 -5.96 5.26 28.61
N VAL A 261 -4.71 5.53 28.27
CA VAL A 261 -4.33 6.61 27.36
C VAL A 261 -4.73 6.25 25.95
N ALA A 262 -4.45 5.02 25.53
CA ALA A 262 -4.76 4.53 24.18
C ALA A 262 -6.27 4.61 23.88
N ARG A 263 -7.14 4.30 24.85
CA ARG A 263 -8.61 4.41 24.69
C ARG A 263 -9.06 5.84 24.42
N VAL A 264 -8.58 6.78 25.23
CA VAL A 264 -8.97 8.19 25.11
C VAL A 264 -8.51 8.73 23.76
N GLU A 265 -7.26 8.53 23.44
CA GLU A 265 -6.67 9.04 22.20
C GLU A 265 -7.29 8.39 20.95
N ALA A 266 -7.49 7.07 20.95
CA ALA A 266 -8.15 6.38 19.84
C ALA A 266 -9.59 6.89 19.61
N GLN A 267 -10.33 7.21 20.70
CA GLN A 267 -11.67 7.78 20.59
C GLN A 267 -11.65 9.20 20.02
N GLU A 268 -10.69 10.03 20.43
CA GLU A 268 -10.51 11.39 19.91
C GLU A 268 -10.17 11.36 18.43
N ILE A 269 -9.22 10.50 18.01
CA ILE A 269 -8.81 10.31 16.62
C ILE A 269 -9.99 9.81 15.78
N LEU A 270 -10.75 8.82 16.26
CA LEU A 270 -11.92 8.34 15.55
C LEU A 270 -12.97 9.44 15.36
N ASN A 271 -13.25 10.21 16.41
CA ASN A 271 -14.21 11.32 16.33
C ASN A 271 -13.75 12.37 15.31
N HIS A 272 -12.47 12.72 15.31
CA HIS A 272 -11.87 13.63 14.33
C HIS A 272 -12.03 13.07 12.91
N THR A 273 -11.58 11.83 12.66
CA THR A 273 -11.70 11.16 11.36
C THR A 273 -13.13 11.14 10.83
N VAL A 274 -14.09 10.77 11.71
CA VAL A 274 -15.52 10.71 11.34
C VAL A 274 -16.05 12.08 10.98
N ASN A 275 -15.73 13.11 11.78
CA ASN A 275 -16.23 14.47 11.57
C ASN A 275 -15.70 15.05 10.24
N ILE A 276 -14.39 15.01 9.98
CA ILE A 276 -13.83 15.55 8.74
C ILE A 276 -14.31 14.76 7.51
N ALA A 277 -14.50 13.44 7.64
CA ALA A 277 -15.04 12.62 6.56
C ALA A 277 -16.50 12.98 6.24
N ASP A 278 -17.34 13.15 7.24
CA ASP A 278 -18.76 13.49 7.06
C ASP A 278 -18.93 14.90 6.52
N GLU A 279 -18.16 15.87 7.02
CA GLU A 279 -18.14 17.23 6.53
C GLU A 279 -17.72 17.30 5.06
N PHE A 280 -16.65 16.61 4.69
CA PHE A 280 -16.17 16.56 3.31
C PHE A 280 -17.18 15.90 2.38
N CYS A 281 -17.79 14.79 2.79
CA CYS A 281 -18.76 14.05 1.99
C CYS A 281 -20.13 14.77 1.87
N ALA A 282 -20.47 15.65 2.81
CA ALA A 282 -21.76 16.36 2.78
C ALA A 282 -21.99 17.18 1.50
N ASN A 283 -20.91 17.64 0.88
CA ASN A 283 -20.94 18.48 -0.32
C ASN A 283 -20.53 17.73 -1.60
N LEU A 284 -20.35 16.41 -1.53
CA LEU A 284 -19.95 15.58 -2.65
C LEU A 284 -21.05 14.58 -3.03
N SER A 285 -21.08 14.22 -4.30
CA SER A 285 -21.87 13.10 -4.81
C SER A 285 -20.99 11.93 -5.19
N ASP A 286 -21.55 10.72 -5.21
CA ASP A 286 -20.87 9.51 -5.67
C ASP A 286 -20.77 9.50 -7.20
N VAL A 287 -19.87 10.31 -7.72
CA VAL A 287 -19.60 10.43 -9.16
C VAL A 287 -18.16 9.99 -9.44
N GLU A 288 -18.02 9.06 -10.34
CA GLU A 288 -16.75 8.48 -10.77
C GLU A 288 -16.18 9.26 -11.97
N ASN A 289 -14.88 9.45 -12.03
CA ASN A 289 -14.20 9.99 -13.20
C ASN A 289 -14.28 8.95 -14.35
N GLU A 290 -15.02 9.30 -15.40
CA GLU A 290 -15.30 8.42 -16.56
C GLU A 290 -14.04 8.04 -17.33
N ASP A 291 -13.07 8.95 -17.47
CA ASP A 291 -11.82 8.68 -18.18
C ASP A 291 -10.98 7.64 -17.45
N MET A 292 -10.90 7.76 -16.12
CA MET A 292 -10.18 6.78 -15.29
C MET A 292 -10.92 5.44 -15.25
N ARG A 293 -12.24 5.43 -15.24
CA ARG A 293 -13.02 4.21 -15.37
C ARG A 293 -12.74 3.51 -16.69
N ALA A 294 -12.78 4.26 -17.80
CA ALA A 294 -12.48 3.73 -19.12
C ALA A 294 -11.05 3.19 -19.22
N LEU A 295 -10.07 3.87 -18.62
CA LEU A 295 -8.68 3.40 -18.54
C LEU A 295 -8.58 2.05 -17.81
N LEU A 296 -9.23 1.90 -16.65
CA LEU A 296 -9.23 0.64 -15.89
C LEU A 296 -9.86 -0.51 -16.68
N GLU A 297 -10.98 -0.25 -17.37
CA GLU A 297 -11.68 -1.21 -18.21
C GLU A 297 -10.81 -1.63 -19.42
N ASP A 298 -10.19 -0.68 -20.10
CA ASP A 298 -9.33 -0.92 -21.25
C ASP A 298 -8.07 -1.72 -20.89
N VAL A 299 -7.37 -1.32 -19.83
CA VAL A 299 -6.18 -2.05 -19.33
C VAL A 299 -6.55 -3.48 -18.92
N SER A 300 -7.66 -3.66 -18.21
CA SER A 300 -8.15 -5.00 -17.85
C SER A 300 -8.41 -5.85 -19.09
N TYR A 301 -9.10 -5.28 -20.10
CA TYR A 301 -9.39 -5.95 -21.36
C TYR A 301 -8.13 -6.36 -22.09
N GLU A 302 -7.15 -5.45 -22.23
CA GLU A 302 -5.90 -5.72 -22.95
C GLU A 302 -5.07 -6.80 -22.26
N ILE A 303 -4.92 -6.76 -20.94
CA ILE A 303 -4.24 -7.79 -20.15
C ILE A 303 -4.92 -9.15 -20.38
N MET A 304 -6.25 -9.23 -20.26
CA MET A 304 -6.99 -10.47 -20.49
C MET A 304 -6.85 -10.96 -21.93
N LYS A 305 -6.86 -10.07 -22.93
CA LYS A 305 -6.65 -10.39 -24.34
C LYS A 305 -5.27 -11.01 -24.58
N ILE A 306 -4.22 -10.42 -24.05
CA ILE A 306 -2.84 -10.95 -24.14
C ILE A 306 -2.77 -12.36 -23.53
N ALA A 307 -3.34 -12.56 -22.34
CA ALA A 307 -3.36 -13.87 -21.69
C ALA A 307 -4.08 -14.93 -22.53
N VAL A 308 -5.26 -14.60 -23.05
CA VAL A 308 -6.04 -15.51 -23.91
C VAL A 308 -5.29 -15.84 -25.20
N GLN A 309 -4.69 -14.87 -25.86
CA GLN A 309 -3.87 -15.10 -27.06
C GLN A 309 -2.71 -16.06 -26.76
N LYS A 310 -2.04 -15.87 -25.63
CA LYS A 310 -0.96 -16.75 -25.21
C LYS A 310 -1.44 -18.17 -24.90
N GLU A 311 -2.55 -18.31 -24.16
CA GLU A 311 -3.15 -19.62 -23.82
C GLU A 311 -3.56 -20.38 -25.09
N LEU A 312 -4.15 -19.70 -26.06
CA LEU A 312 -4.64 -20.31 -27.31
C LEU A 312 -3.54 -20.45 -28.37
N LYS A 313 -2.32 -19.91 -28.13
CA LYS A 313 -1.19 -19.90 -29.09
C LYS A 313 -1.52 -19.23 -30.41
N VAL A 314 -2.28 -18.15 -30.38
CA VAL A 314 -2.72 -17.38 -31.54
C VAL A 314 -1.91 -16.07 -31.63
#